data_3a4d2425300e7ff068a3bb247cda4cb0
#
_entry.id   3a4d2425300e7ff068a3bb247cda4cb0
#
_cell.length_a   1.000
_cell.length_b   1.000
_cell.length_c   1.000
_cell.angle_alpha   90.00
_cell.angle_beta   90.00
_cell.angle_gamma   90.00
#
_symmetry.space_group_name_H-M   'P 1'
#
loop_
_entity.id
_entity.type
_entity.pdbx_description
1 polymer ?
#
loop_
_entity_poly.entity_id
_entity_poly.type
_entity_poly.pdbx_seq_one_letter_code
_entity_poly.pdbx_strand_id
1 'polypeptide(L)'
;MSNLLIEEVKLLALINPENVSKTEGESYPVREAARAVVIDRQNMVALLHVVNQQYYKLPGGGIEKSEDKETALKRECKEEIGSEIEIVSEIGCIVEYRKIFNLKQISYCYLAKLKGKKGVPSYTDEEMANGFKQIWLPYERALDLISNNAARNIEGRDYIVPRDMLFLKAAQNYL
;
A
#
# COMPACT_ATOMS: atom_id res chain seq x y z
N MET A 1 -18.17 30.47 -9.36
CA MET A 1 -18.27 29.38 -8.36
C MET A 1 -17.86 28.10 -9.06
N SER A 2 -16.60 27.70 -8.92
CA SER A 2 -16.11 26.45 -9.49
C SER A 2 -16.55 25.31 -8.56
N ASN A 3 -17.48 24.49 -9.00
CA ASN A 3 -17.71 23.18 -8.42
C ASN A 3 -16.44 22.35 -8.66
N LEU A 4 -15.56 22.31 -7.68
CA LEU A 4 -14.55 21.26 -7.57
C LEU A 4 -15.35 19.96 -7.36
N LEU A 5 -15.51 19.21 -8.44
CA LEU A 5 -15.87 17.79 -8.36
C LEU A 5 -14.70 17.11 -7.63
N ILE A 6 -14.86 16.94 -6.31
CA ILE A 6 -14.06 15.98 -5.58
C ILE A 6 -14.57 14.64 -6.11
N GLU A 7 -13.80 14.00 -6.99
CA GLU A 7 -14.05 12.60 -7.34
C GLU A 7 -14.01 11.81 -6.01
N GLU A 8 -15.16 11.32 -5.59
CA GLU A 8 -15.28 10.53 -4.37
C GLU A 8 -14.52 9.21 -4.58
N VAL A 9 -13.35 9.11 -3.97
CA VAL A 9 -12.57 7.87 -3.97
C VAL A 9 -13.39 6.77 -3.31
N LYS A 10 -13.54 5.63 -3.98
CA LYS A 10 -14.28 4.48 -3.47
C LYS A 10 -13.68 3.96 -2.17
N LEU A 11 -14.42 4.03 -1.06
CA LEU A 11 -14.04 3.40 0.19
C LEU A 11 -14.25 1.87 0.08
N LEU A 12 -13.17 1.11 0.22
CA LEU A 12 -13.20 -0.35 0.14
C LEU A 12 -13.43 -1.00 1.51
N ALA A 13 -12.83 -0.46 2.55
CA ALA A 13 -12.95 -0.99 3.91
C ALA A 13 -12.54 0.02 4.99
N LEU A 14 -13.00 -0.24 6.21
CA LEU A 14 -12.47 0.32 7.45
C LEU A 14 -11.79 -0.81 8.23
N ILE A 15 -10.51 -0.66 8.53
CA ILE A 15 -9.75 -1.57 9.40
C ILE A 15 -9.72 -0.97 10.80
N ASN A 16 -10.31 -1.67 11.76
CA ASN A 16 -10.50 -1.19 13.12
C ASN A 16 -10.45 -2.37 14.12
N PRO A 17 -9.26 -2.99 14.30
CA PRO A 17 -9.13 -4.19 15.13
C PRO A 17 -9.38 -3.94 16.62
N GLU A 18 -9.18 -2.71 17.10
CA GLU A 18 -9.42 -2.35 18.50
C GLU A 18 -10.85 -1.87 18.77
N ASN A 19 -11.76 -1.97 17.82
CA ASN A 19 -13.15 -1.54 17.96
C ASN A 19 -13.32 -0.08 18.43
N VAL A 20 -12.50 0.81 17.90
CA VAL A 20 -12.56 2.25 18.17
C VAL A 20 -13.90 2.80 17.70
N SER A 21 -14.54 3.64 18.50
CA SER A 21 -15.76 4.32 18.07
C SER A 21 -15.47 5.28 16.90
N LYS A 22 -16.47 5.54 16.06
CA LYS A 22 -16.31 6.49 14.95
C LYS A 22 -15.84 7.86 15.45
N THR A 23 -16.45 8.36 16.53
CA THR A 23 -16.08 9.66 17.10
C THR A 23 -14.62 9.69 17.55
N GLU A 24 -14.15 8.65 18.21
CA GLU A 24 -12.74 8.54 18.63
C GLU A 24 -11.82 8.44 17.42
N GLY A 25 -12.10 7.54 16.47
CA GLY A 25 -11.27 7.32 15.29
C GLY A 25 -11.15 8.55 14.38
N GLU A 26 -12.25 9.31 14.24
CA GLU A 26 -12.25 10.57 13.47
C GLU A 26 -11.49 11.71 14.19
N SER A 27 -11.22 11.60 15.47
CA SER A 27 -10.44 12.58 16.24
C SER A 27 -8.93 12.40 16.12
N TYR A 28 -8.46 11.25 15.61
CA TYR A 28 -7.04 10.97 15.47
C TYR A 28 -6.38 11.83 14.39
N PRO A 29 -5.10 12.20 14.58
CA PRO A 29 -4.31 12.81 13.51
C PRO A 29 -4.34 11.95 12.23
N VAL A 30 -4.51 12.59 11.07
CA VAL A 30 -4.60 11.91 9.78
C VAL A 30 -3.23 11.79 9.13
N ARG A 31 -2.91 10.58 8.66
CA ARG A 31 -1.80 10.30 7.75
C ARG A 31 -2.35 9.71 6.45
N GLU A 32 -1.94 10.27 5.33
CA GLU A 32 -2.28 9.76 4.02
C GLU A 32 -1.12 8.97 3.42
N ALA A 33 -1.44 7.93 2.67
CA ALA A 33 -0.47 7.08 1.99
C ALA A 33 -0.99 6.64 0.63
N ALA A 34 -0.09 6.38 -0.32
CA ALA A 34 -0.40 5.80 -1.62
C ALA A 34 0.25 4.43 -1.77
N ARG A 35 -0.50 3.47 -2.33
CA ARG A 35 -0.10 2.07 -2.56
C ARG A 35 -0.36 1.68 -4.00
N ALA A 36 0.40 0.74 -4.53
CA ALA A 36 0.15 0.22 -5.87
C ALA A 36 0.15 -1.30 -5.93
N VAL A 37 -0.79 -1.84 -6.71
CA VAL A 37 -0.64 -3.14 -7.31
C VAL A 37 0.09 -2.92 -8.63
N VAL A 38 1.40 -3.18 -8.64
CA VAL A 38 2.26 -2.98 -9.82
C VAL A 38 2.41 -4.31 -10.55
N ILE A 39 2.09 -4.32 -11.85
CA ILE A 39 2.25 -5.49 -12.72
C ILE A 39 3.30 -5.23 -13.80
N ASP A 40 4.08 -6.26 -14.12
CA ASP A 40 5.00 -6.23 -15.24
C ASP A 40 4.36 -6.78 -16.54
N ARG A 41 5.13 -6.84 -17.62
CA ARG A 41 4.67 -7.33 -18.94
C ARG A 41 4.29 -8.82 -18.95
N GLN A 42 4.68 -9.57 -17.92
CA GLN A 42 4.36 -10.99 -17.75
C GLN A 42 3.23 -11.20 -16.72
N ASN A 43 2.54 -10.11 -16.34
CA ASN A 43 1.50 -10.10 -15.31
C ASN A 43 1.99 -10.56 -13.93
N MET A 44 3.28 -10.34 -13.63
CA MET A 44 3.83 -10.56 -12.30
C MET A 44 3.57 -9.35 -11.42
N VAL A 45 3.11 -9.57 -10.20
CA VAL A 45 2.83 -8.53 -9.19
C VAL A 45 4.08 -8.27 -8.36
N ALA A 46 4.39 -6.99 -8.13
CA ALA A 46 5.46 -6.58 -7.23
C ALA A 46 4.99 -6.62 -5.77
N LEU A 47 5.75 -7.27 -4.92
CA LEU A 47 5.62 -7.22 -3.47
C LEU A 47 6.96 -6.85 -2.83
N LEU A 48 6.89 -6.38 -1.59
CA LEU A 48 8.02 -6.25 -0.68
C LEU A 48 7.91 -7.32 0.40
N HIS A 49 8.96 -8.11 0.55
CA HIS A 49 9.12 -9.00 1.68
C HIS A 49 9.84 -8.26 2.81
N VAL A 50 9.19 -8.06 3.93
CA VAL A 50 9.77 -7.49 5.16
C VAL A 50 10.28 -8.66 6.00
N VAL A 51 11.50 -9.10 5.71
CA VAL A 51 12.06 -10.39 6.16
C VAL A 51 12.07 -10.50 7.69
N ASN A 52 12.56 -9.48 8.39
CA ASN A 52 12.73 -9.53 9.84
C ASN A 52 11.40 -9.47 10.59
N GLN A 53 10.34 -8.97 9.96
CA GLN A 53 8.99 -8.91 10.50
C GLN A 53 8.05 -9.99 9.93
N GLN A 54 8.54 -10.81 9.00
CA GLN A 54 7.85 -11.96 8.41
C GLN A 54 6.49 -11.65 7.76
N TYR A 55 6.41 -10.58 6.98
CA TYR A 55 5.23 -10.29 6.18
C TYR A 55 5.58 -9.73 4.80
N TYR A 56 4.58 -9.72 3.92
CA TYR A 56 4.65 -9.13 2.59
C TYR A 56 3.71 -7.93 2.51
N LYS A 57 4.09 -6.91 1.74
CA LYS A 57 3.29 -5.71 1.53
C LYS A 57 3.35 -5.25 0.08
N LEU A 58 2.38 -4.43 -0.32
CA LEU A 58 2.42 -3.70 -1.58
C LEU A 58 3.42 -2.54 -1.50
N PRO A 59 4.07 -2.18 -2.61
CA PRO A 59 4.89 -0.98 -2.67
C PRO A 59 4.07 0.29 -2.45
N GLY A 60 4.71 1.27 -1.85
CA GLY A 60 4.14 2.57 -1.55
C GLY A 60 4.33 2.99 -0.10
N GLY A 61 4.11 4.28 0.17
CA GLY A 61 4.36 4.90 1.46
C GLY A 61 3.54 6.17 1.71
N GLY A 62 3.98 6.97 2.65
CA GLY A 62 3.34 8.21 3.04
C GLY A 62 3.39 9.27 1.95
N ILE A 63 2.34 10.09 1.90
CA ILE A 63 2.28 11.27 1.04
C ILE A 63 2.87 12.43 1.81
N GLU A 64 3.90 13.07 1.26
CA GLU A 64 4.53 14.24 1.87
C GLU A 64 3.72 15.51 1.58
N LYS A 65 3.92 16.57 2.38
CA LYS A 65 3.13 17.82 2.28
C LYS A 65 3.20 18.51 0.91
N SER A 66 4.28 18.30 0.16
CA SER A 66 4.54 18.97 -1.13
C SER A 66 4.17 18.11 -2.35
N GLU A 67 3.63 16.91 -2.14
CA GLU A 67 3.33 16.00 -3.24
C GLU A 67 1.85 15.56 -3.26
N ASP A 68 1.36 15.25 -4.45
CA ASP A 68 0.08 14.57 -4.63
C ASP A 68 0.23 13.05 -4.51
N LYS A 69 -0.89 12.35 -4.54
CA LYS A 69 -0.95 10.89 -4.40
C LYS A 69 -0.11 10.15 -5.46
N GLU A 70 -0.18 10.59 -6.70
CA GLU A 70 0.53 9.96 -7.82
C GLU A 70 2.03 10.20 -7.76
N THR A 71 2.44 11.42 -7.40
CA THR A 71 3.85 11.79 -7.22
C THR A 71 4.46 10.97 -6.09
N ALA A 72 3.78 10.91 -4.93
CA ALA A 72 4.20 10.07 -3.81
C ALA A 72 4.36 8.60 -4.22
N LEU A 73 3.37 8.06 -4.93
CA LEU A 73 3.41 6.67 -5.36
C LEU A 73 4.57 6.37 -6.32
N LYS A 74 4.83 7.27 -7.28
CA LYS A 74 5.94 7.12 -8.23
C LYS A 74 7.29 7.17 -7.51
N ARG A 75 7.45 8.08 -6.54
CA ARG A 75 8.65 8.17 -5.69
C ARG A 75 8.85 6.88 -4.90
N GLU A 76 7.84 6.42 -4.18
CA GLU A 76 7.91 5.20 -3.36
C GLU A 76 8.22 3.95 -4.21
N CYS A 77 7.58 3.79 -5.36
CA CYS A 77 7.90 2.68 -6.26
C CYS A 77 9.34 2.73 -6.78
N LYS A 78 9.87 3.94 -7.04
CA LYS A 78 11.27 4.10 -7.43
C LYS A 78 12.22 3.67 -6.30
N GLU A 79 11.90 4.04 -5.07
CA GLU A 79 12.70 3.70 -3.88
C GLU A 79 12.59 2.21 -3.53
N GLU A 80 11.38 1.68 -3.43
CA GLU A 80 11.11 0.34 -2.88
C GLU A 80 11.27 -0.80 -3.90
N ILE A 81 10.95 -0.58 -5.18
CA ILE A 81 11.08 -1.61 -6.24
C ILE A 81 12.02 -1.18 -7.37
N GLY A 82 12.73 -0.06 -7.22
CA GLY A 82 13.73 0.43 -8.17
C GLY A 82 13.17 0.76 -9.55
N SER A 83 11.86 0.95 -9.68
CA SER A 83 11.21 0.95 -10.98
C SER A 83 10.30 2.15 -11.16
N GLU A 84 10.26 2.66 -12.40
CA GLU A 84 9.24 3.62 -12.80
C GLU A 84 7.94 2.91 -13.11
N ILE A 85 6.82 3.57 -12.83
CA ILE A 85 5.49 3.03 -13.06
C ILE A 85 4.63 3.98 -13.89
N GLU A 86 3.68 3.41 -14.57
CA GLU A 86 2.55 4.09 -15.21
C GLU A 86 1.28 3.74 -14.45
N ILE A 87 0.61 4.74 -13.89
CA ILE A 87 -0.65 4.56 -13.17
C ILE A 87 -1.75 4.33 -14.21
N VAL A 88 -2.49 3.24 -14.04
CA VAL A 88 -3.57 2.82 -14.96
C VAL A 88 -4.93 3.26 -14.46
N SER A 89 -5.22 3.02 -13.18
CA SER A 89 -6.49 3.37 -12.56
C SER A 89 -6.39 3.45 -11.04
N GLU A 90 -7.26 4.22 -10.42
CA GLU A 90 -7.50 4.17 -8.99
C GLU A 90 -8.40 2.98 -8.66
N ILE A 91 -8.04 2.19 -7.65
CA ILE A 91 -8.81 1.04 -7.18
C ILE A 91 -9.77 1.47 -6.06
N GLY A 92 -9.31 2.34 -5.17
CA GLY A 92 -10.06 2.84 -4.03
C GLY A 92 -9.17 3.16 -2.84
N CYS A 93 -9.79 3.39 -1.69
CA CYS A 93 -9.05 3.66 -0.45
C CYS A 93 -9.51 2.75 0.69
N ILE A 94 -8.64 2.61 1.68
CA ILE A 94 -8.92 1.96 2.96
C ILE A 94 -8.58 2.94 4.07
N VAL A 95 -9.48 3.05 5.05
CA VAL A 95 -9.29 3.81 6.27
C VAL A 95 -8.91 2.86 7.40
N GLU A 96 -7.94 3.25 8.21
CA GLU A 96 -7.48 2.48 9.37
C GLU A 96 -7.55 3.36 10.62
N TYR A 97 -8.26 2.89 11.65
CA TYR A 97 -8.19 3.46 12.99
C TYR A 97 -7.16 2.68 13.80
N ARG A 98 -6.00 3.29 14.03
CA ARG A 98 -4.84 2.68 14.67
C ARG A 98 -4.69 3.24 16.09
N LYS A 99 -5.48 2.73 17.04
CA LYS A 99 -5.56 3.24 18.41
C LYS A 99 -4.20 3.28 19.12
N ILE A 100 -3.46 2.17 19.04
CA ILE A 100 -2.14 2.09 19.70
C ILE A 100 -1.12 3.11 19.17
N PHE A 101 -1.33 3.62 17.95
CA PHE A 101 -0.49 4.64 17.32
C PHE A 101 -1.12 6.03 17.38
N ASN A 102 -2.33 6.16 17.95
CA ASN A 102 -3.11 7.41 17.94
C ASN A 102 -3.17 8.03 16.54
N LEU A 103 -3.58 7.23 15.55
CA LEU A 103 -3.48 7.58 14.13
C LEU A 103 -4.70 7.10 13.34
N LYS A 104 -5.25 7.98 12.51
CA LYS A 104 -6.15 7.64 11.41
C LYS A 104 -5.34 7.60 10.12
N GLN A 105 -5.18 6.44 9.50
CA GLN A 105 -4.52 6.36 8.21
C GLN A 105 -5.53 6.19 7.07
N ILE A 106 -5.32 6.91 5.99
CA ILE A 106 -6.05 6.77 4.74
C ILE A 106 -5.05 6.32 3.68
N SER A 107 -5.23 5.11 3.17
CA SER A 107 -4.38 4.55 2.11
C SER A 107 -5.15 4.49 0.80
N TYR A 108 -4.65 5.17 -0.23
CA TYR A 108 -5.16 5.13 -1.59
C TYR A 108 -4.43 4.05 -2.38
N CYS A 109 -5.15 3.25 -3.15
CA CYS A 109 -4.56 2.18 -3.95
C CYS A 109 -4.81 2.38 -5.43
N TYR A 110 -3.78 2.11 -6.22
CA TYR A 110 -3.78 2.22 -7.67
C TYR A 110 -3.34 0.92 -8.31
N LEU A 111 -3.90 0.61 -9.48
CA LEU A 111 -3.28 -0.32 -10.42
C LEU A 111 -2.23 0.45 -11.22
N ALA A 112 -1.04 -0.09 -11.32
CA ALA A 112 0.04 0.48 -12.11
C ALA A 112 0.77 -0.60 -12.92
N LYS A 113 1.38 -0.18 -14.03
CA LYS A 113 2.24 -1.02 -14.85
C LYS A 113 3.69 -0.60 -14.70
N LEU A 114 4.57 -1.60 -14.68
CA LEU A 114 6.01 -1.36 -14.75
C LEU A 114 6.34 -0.64 -16.06
N LYS A 115 7.02 0.50 -15.96
CA LYS A 115 7.55 1.25 -17.09
C LYS A 115 9.05 0.93 -17.27
N GLY A 116 9.39 0.36 -18.43
CA GLY A 116 10.78 -0.02 -18.70
C GLY A 116 11.19 -1.34 -18.07
N LYS A 117 12.35 -1.35 -17.42
CA LYS A 117 12.95 -2.55 -16.80
C LYS A 117 12.82 -2.50 -15.28
N LYS A 118 12.81 -3.69 -14.65
CA LYS A 118 12.99 -3.82 -13.20
C LYS A 118 14.36 -3.27 -12.81
N GLY A 119 14.38 -2.40 -11.81
CA GLY A 119 15.61 -1.77 -11.32
C GLY A 119 16.01 -2.26 -9.94
N VAL A 120 16.97 -1.55 -9.36
CA VAL A 120 17.50 -1.83 -8.02
C VAL A 120 16.85 -0.86 -7.04
N PRO A 121 16.24 -1.36 -5.95
CA PRO A 121 15.70 -0.51 -4.89
C PRO A 121 16.77 0.34 -4.20
N SER A 122 16.34 1.46 -3.61
CA SER A 122 17.17 2.29 -2.73
C SER A 122 16.48 2.43 -1.38
N TYR A 123 16.61 1.40 -0.57
CA TYR A 123 15.99 1.35 0.75
C TYR A 123 16.59 2.34 1.73
N THR A 124 15.77 2.89 2.61
CA THR A 124 16.20 3.65 3.79
C THR A 124 16.93 2.74 4.77
N ASP A 125 17.63 3.33 5.74
CA ASP A 125 18.33 2.56 6.79
C ASP A 125 17.36 1.68 7.59
N GLU A 126 16.15 2.17 7.87
CA GLU A 126 15.11 1.41 8.56
C GLU A 126 14.59 0.23 7.72
N GLU A 127 14.37 0.42 6.44
CA GLU A 127 13.95 -0.64 5.51
C GLU A 127 15.05 -1.70 5.34
N MET A 128 16.31 -1.27 5.25
CA MET A 128 17.45 -2.20 5.24
C MET A 128 17.54 -2.99 6.54
N ALA A 129 17.35 -2.35 7.70
CA ALA A 129 17.35 -3.00 9.01
C ALA A 129 16.20 -4.01 9.15
N ASN A 130 15.04 -3.75 8.51
CA ASN A 130 13.92 -4.68 8.45
C ASN A 130 14.05 -5.77 7.37
N GLY A 131 15.12 -5.72 6.58
CA GLY A 131 15.44 -6.72 5.55
C GLY A 131 14.50 -6.67 4.35
N PHE A 132 14.12 -5.47 3.90
CA PHE A 132 13.25 -5.31 2.72
C PHE A 132 13.87 -5.96 1.48
N LYS A 133 13.04 -6.70 0.73
CA LYS A 133 13.40 -7.30 -0.55
C LYS A 133 12.23 -7.22 -1.51
N GLN A 134 12.46 -6.68 -2.70
CA GLN A 134 11.46 -6.76 -3.77
C GLN A 134 11.34 -8.19 -4.30
N ILE A 135 10.13 -8.58 -4.65
CA ILE A 135 9.81 -9.87 -5.24
C ILE A 135 8.70 -9.69 -6.28
N TRP A 136 8.76 -10.45 -7.36
CA TRP A 136 7.76 -10.42 -8.43
C TRP A 136 7.17 -11.80 -8.62
N LEU A 137 5.85 -11.92 -8.53
CA LEU A 137 5.15 -13.19 -8.46
C LEU A 137 3.86 -13.16 -9.28
N PRO A 138 3.39 -14.32 -9.80
CA PRO A 138 2.03 -14.42 -10.31
C PRO A 138 1.01 -13.96 -9.26
N TYR A 139 -0.09 -13.36 -9.70
CA TYR A 139 -1.12 -12.79 -8.83
C TYR A 139 -1.57 -13.74 -7.71
N GLU A 140 -1.91 -14.99 -8.07
CA GLU A 140 -2.39 -15.99 -7.10
C GLU A 140 -1.32 -16.29 -6.03
N ARG A 141 -0.05 -16.33 -6.41
CA ARG A 141 1.03 -16.55 -5.47
C ARG A 141 1.27 -15.33 -4.58
N ALA A 142 1.14 -14.12 -5.13
CA ALA A 142 1.23 -12.88 -4.37
C ALA A 142 0.11 -12.82 -3.31
N LEU A 143 -1.12 -13.15 -3.70
CA LEU A 143 -2.26 -13.19 -2.80
C LEU A 143 -2.09 -14.24 -1.69
N ASP A 144 -1.61 -15.43 -2.04
CA ASP A 144 -1.31 -16.50 -1.09
C ASP A 144 -0.27 -16.05 -0.04
N LEU A 145 0.85 -15.44 -0.49
CA LEU A 145 1.91 -14.99 0.41
C LEU A 145 1.47 -13.86 1.34
N ILE A 146 0.69 -12.88 0.87
CA ILE A 146 0.14 -11.85 1.76
C ILE A 146 -0.83 -12.46 2.76
N SER A 147 -1.71 -13.36 2.32
CA SER A 147 -2.78 -13.92 3.16
C SER A 147 -2.26 -14.87 4.24
N ASN A 148 -1.18 -15.60 3.96
CA ASN A 148 -0.64 -16.66 4.83
C ASN A 148 0.66 -16.26 5.54
N ASN A 149 0.96 -14.96 5.68
CA ASN A 149 2.16 -14.53 6.38
C ASN A 149 2.03 -14.65 7.90
N ALA A 150 3.17 -14.57 8.58
CA ALA A 150 3.29 -14.66 10.03
C ALA A 150 3.88 -13.36 10.61
N ALA A 151 3.26 -12.22 10.33
CA ALA A 151 3.73 -10.92 10.78
C ALA A 151 3.99 -10.88 12.29
N ARG A 152 5.22 -10.51 12.67
CA ARG A 152 5.69 -10.50 14.06
C ARG A 152 5.28 -9.25 14.81
N ASN A 153 5.19 -8.10 14.11
CA ASN A 153 4.79 -6.85 14.73
C ASN A 153 3.29 -6.60 14.58
N ILE A 154 2.76 -5.80 15.49
CA ILE A 154 1.33 -5.45 15.52
C ILE A 154 0.94 -4.68 14.25
N GLU A 155 1.78 -3.75 13.79
CA GLU A 155 1.50 -2.95 12.61
C GLU A 155 1.32 -3.81 11.36
N GLY A 156 2.22 -4.76 11.14
CA GLY A 156 2.14 -5.71 10.03
C GLY A 156 0.89 -6.58 10.12
N ARG A 157 0.68 -7.20 11.28
CA ARG A 157 -0.38 -8.19 11.50
C ARG A 157 -1.79 -7.58 11.42
N ASP A 158 -2.00 -6.46 12.10
CA ASP A 158 -3.34 -5.94 12.34
C ASP A 158 -3.76 -4.87 11.31
N TYR A 159 -2.81 -4.27 10.59
CA TYR A 159 -3.09 -3.17 9.65
C TYR A 159 -2.54 -3.39 8.24
N ILE A 160 -1.22 -3.60 8.09
CA ILE A 160 -0.59 -3.63 6.75
C ILE A 160 -1.08 -4.83 5.96
N VAL A 161 -1.03 -6.02 6.53
CA VAL A 161 -1.41 -7.26 5.85
C VAL A 161 -2.90 -7.29 5.49
N PRO A 162 -3.84 -7.00 6.42
CA PRO A 162 -5.26 -6.95 6.08
C PRO A 162 -5.56 -5.92 4.99
N ARG A 163 -4.95 -4.73 5.04
CA ARG A 163 -5.11 -3.68 4.04
C ARG A 163 -4.63 -4.13 2.66
N ASP A 164 -3.39 -4.61 2.57
CA ASP A 164 -2.77 -4.94 1.29
C ASP A 164 -3.40 -6.19 0.66
N MET A 165 -3.86 -7.15 1.47
CA MET A 165 -4.68 -8.27 1.01
C MET A 165 -5.99 -7.78 0.36
N LEU A 166 -6.68 -6.83 1.00
CA LEU A 166 -7.94 -6.28 0.46
C LEU A 166 -7.69 -5.49 -0.83
N PHE A 167 -6.62 -4.70 -0.90
CA PHE A 167 -6.23 -3.99 -2.12
C PHE A 167 -5.92 -4.96 -3.26
N LEU A 168 -5.15 -6.01 -2.99
CA LEU A 168 -4.80 -6.99 -4.01
C LEU A 168 -6.04 -7.74 -4.51
N LYS A 169 -6.96 -8.11 -3.63
CA LYS A 169 -8.25 -8.71 -4.02
C LYS A 169 -9.10 -7.74 -4.86
N ALA A 170 -9.18 -6.47 -4.48
CA ALA A 170 -9.94 -5.48 -5.25
C ALA A 170 -9.33 -5.24 -6.64
N ALA A 171 -8.01 -5.33 -6.77
CA ALA A 171 -7.31 -5.18 -8.03
C ALA A 171 -7.64 -6.28 -9.05
N GLN A 172 -8.10 -7.46 -8.61
CA GLN A 172 -8.45 -8.56 -9.50
C GLN A 172 -9.48 -8.17 -10.57
N ASN A 173 -10.37 -7.25 -10.25
CA ASN A 173 -11.38 -6.75 -11.21
C ASN A 173 -10.80 -5.87 -12.32
N TYR A 174 -9.53 -5.51 -12.24
CA TYR A 174 -8.81 -4.61 -13.17
C TYR A 174 -7.67 -5.34 -13.92
N LEU A 175 -7.36 -6.58 -13.54
CA LEU A 175 -6.36 -7.45 -14.17
C LEU A 175 -6.99 -8.30 -15.28
#